data_e8eec81c45544e8d2ab175f76a070a7c
#
_entry.id   e8eec81c45544e8d2ab175f76a070a7c
#
_cell.length_a   1.000
_cell.length_b   1.000
_cell.length_c   1.000
_cell.angle_alpha   90.00
_cell.angle_beta   90.00
_cell.angle_gamma   90.00
#
_symmetry.space_group_name_H-M   'P 1'
#
loop_
_entity.id
_entity.type
_entity.pdbx_description
1 polymer ?
#
loop_
_entity_poly.entity_id
_entity_poly.type
_entity_poly.pdbx_seq_one_letter_code
_entity_poly.pdbx_strand_id
1 'polypeptide(L)'
;MTARPAGSGPAAWLRRTNGLADSVPYAPVALAARLFPAAVFWSSGRTKLDGFSLNPSALYLFQTEYALPLIPPAAAARLAATAEHVLPVLLVLGLMTRLSALALLAMTAVIQIFVYPSAWQTHGLWAACFLIVIARGPGAWSLDAALGLDRAAR
;
A
#
# COMPACT_ATOMS: atom_id res chain seq x y z
N MET A 1 -8.50 -31.04 48.18
CA MET A 1 -7.78 -30.41 47.04
C MET A 1 -8.86 -29.70 46.22
N THR A 2 -9.05 -28.40 46.43
CA THR A 2 -10.03 -27.57 45.66
C THR A 2 -9.34 -27.09 44.42
N ALA A 3 -9.76 -27.58 43.26
CA ALA A 3 -9.33 -27.09 41.96
C ALA A 3 -9.70 -25.60 41.84
N ARG A 4 -8.69 -24.74 41.68
CA ARG A 4 -8.88 -23.33 41.34
C ARG A 4 -9.65 -23.26 40.01
N PRO A 5 -10.75 -22.47 39.95
CA PRO A 5 -11.47 -22.29 38.70
C PRO A 5 -10.50 -21.64 37.67
N ALA A 6 -10.25 -22.35 36.60
CA ALA A 6 -9.45 -21.86 35.48
C ALA A 6 -10.21 -20.73 34.82
N GLY A 7 -9.91 -19.47 35.12
CA GLY A 7 -10.50 -18.39 34.32
C GLY A 7 -10.63 -16.99 34.89
N SER A 8 -10.09 -16.66 36.09
CA SER A 8 -10.32 -15.33 36.71
C SER A 8 -9.04 -14.51 36.99
N GLY A 9 -8.00 -14.67 36.21
CA GLY A 9 -6.74 -13.90 36.36
C GLY A 9 -6.50 -12.94 35.19
N PRO A 10 -5.57 -11.97 35.33
CA PRO A 10 -5.20 -11.03 34.26
C PRO A 10 -4.85 -11.71 32.91
N ALA A 11 -4.20 -12.88 33.01
CA ALA A 11 -3.87 -13.69 31.84
C ALA A 11 -5.12 -14.26 31.11
N ALA A 12 -6.18 -14.56 31.84
CA ALA A 12 -7.43 -15.03 31.24
C ALA A 12 -8.19 -13.89 30.54
N TRP A 13 -8.17 -12.72 31.13
CA TRP A 13 -8.72 -11.50 30.51
C TRP A 13 -7.96 -11.14 29.24
N LEU A 14 -6.62 -11.13 29.26
CA LEU A 14 -5.79 -10.91 28.07
C LEU A 14 -6.06 -11.93 26.96
N ARG A 15 -6.19 -13.23 27.28
CA ARG A 15 -6.54 -14.26 26.29
C ARG A 15 -7.91 -14.00 25.68
N ARG A 16 -8.89 -13.56 26.49
CA ARG A 16 -10.24 -13.26 26.00
C ARG A 16 -10.25 -12.04 25.08
N THR A 17 -9.53 -10.98 25.43
CA THR A 17 -9.42 -9.78 24.58
C THR A 17 -8.67 -10.09 23.28
N ASN A 18 -7.59 -10.88 23.32
CA ASN A 18 -6.88 -11.33 22.13
C ASN A 18 -7.78 -12.20 21.23
N GLY A 19 -8.57 -13.11 21.82
CA GLY A 19 -9.53 -13.90 21.05
C GLY A 19 -10.62 -13.07 20.36
N LEU A 20 -11.02 -11.93 20.94
CA LEU A 20 -11.89 -10.96 20.26
C LEU A 20 -11.19 -10.27 19.09
N ALA A 21 -9.91 -9.96 19.24
CA ALA A 21 -9.12 -9.40 18.15
C ALA A 21 -8.94 -10.39 17.00
N ASP A 22 -8.77 -11.68 17.30
CA ASP A 22 -8.67 -12.76 16.30
C ASP A 22 -9.97 -12.92 15.48
N SER A 23 -11.10 -12.44 15.99
CA SER A 23 -12.39 -12.47 15.28
C SER A 23 -12.57 -11.36 14.25
N VAL A 24 -11.64 -10.38 14.19
CA VAL A 24 -11.70 -9.29 13.20
C VAL A 24 -11.47 -9.87 11.80
N PRO A 25 -12.44 -9.74 10.88
CA PRO A 25 -12.26 -10.24 9.51
C PRO A 25 -11.07 -9.56 8.83
N TYR A 26 -10.31 -10.31 8.05
CA TYR A 26 -9.16 -9.75 7.33
C TYR A 26 -9.59 -8.80 6.20
N ALA A 27 -10.77 -8.98 5.62
CA ALA A 27 -11.24 -8.20 4.47
C ALA A 27 -11.21 -6.67 4.68
N PRO A 28 -11.75 -6.08 5.78
CA PRO A 28 -11.64 -4.65 6.03
C PRO A 28 -10.20 -4.18 6.27
N VAL A 29 -9.35 -4.99 6.89
CA VAL A 29 -7.92 -4.68 7.09
C VAL A 29 -7.20 -4.60 5.75
N ALA A 30 -7.42 -5.60 4.89
CA ALA A 30 -6.86 -5.62 3.53
C ALA A 30 -7.37 -4.45 2.69
N LEU A 31 -8.65 -4.10 2.78
CA LEU A 31 -9.22 -2.97 2.07
C LEU A 31 -8.57 -1.66 2.53
N ALA A 32 -8.43 -1.44 3.83
CA ALA A 32 -7.77 -0.25 4.37
C ALA A 32 -6.31 -0.16 3.90
N ALA A 33 -5.56 -1.27 3.97
CA ALA A 33 -4.17 -1.34 3.52
C ALA A 33 -3.99 -1.07 2.02
N ARG A 34 -5.04 -1.26 1.21
CA ARG A 34 -5.06 -0.91 -0.22
C ARG A 34 -5.51 0.53 -0.45
N LEU A 35 -6.57 0.96 0.21
CA LEU A 35 -7.24 2.23 -0.08
C LEU A 35 -6.40 3.45 0.33
N PHE A 36 -5.88 3.47 1.55
CA PHE A 36 -5.17 4.65 2.06
C PHE A 36 -3.90 4.99 1.28
N PRO A 37 -2.95 4.07 1.05
CA PRO A 37 -1.78 4.41 0.25
C PRO A 37 -2.15 4.66 -1.23
N ALA A 38 -3.14 3.95 -1.78
CA ALA A 38 -3.60 4.20 -3.14
C ALA A 38 -4.12 5.63 -3.32
N ALA A 39 -4.86 6.18 -2.35
CA ALA A 39 -5.35 7.56 -2.39
C ALA A 39 -4.19 8.57 -2.41
N VAL A 40 -3.12 8.31 -1.67
CA VAL A 40 -1.93 9.18 -1.66
C VAL A 40 -1.25 9.17 -3.03
N PHE A 41 -0.98 7.98 -3.58
CA PHE A 41 -0.34 7.86 -4.90
C PHE A 41 -1.20 8.43 -6.02
N TRP A 42 -2.51 8.20 -5.99
CA TRP A 42 -3.44 8.82 -6.94
C TRP A 42 -3.40 10.34 -6.87
N SER A 43 -3.44 10.93 -5.68
CA SER A 43 -3.35 12.37 -5.48
C SER A 43 -2.02 12.92 -5.99
N SER A 44 -0.92 12.22 -5.75
CA SER A 44 0.42 12.56 -6.26
C SER A 44 0.46 12.51 -7.79
N GLY A 45 -0.14 11.47 -8.42
CA GLY A 45 -0.25 11.36 -9.88
C GLY A 45 -0.99 12.53 -10.50
N ARG A 46 -2.09 12.95 -9.88
CA ARG A 46 -2.90 14.08 -10.31
C ARG A 46 -2.12 15.39 -10.40
N THR A 47 -1.12 15.62 -9.57
CA THR A 47 -0.29 16.83 -9.64
C THR A 47 0.71 16.81 -10.81
N LYS A 48 0.93 15.66 -11.42
CA LYS A 48 1.89 15.49 -12.51
C LYS A 48 1.31 15.70 -13.90
N LEU A 49 0.00 15.69 -14.01
CA LEU A 49 -0.69 15.81 -15.30
C LEU A 49 -1.56 17.08 -15.35
N ASP A 50 -1.59 17.69 -16.53
CA ASP A 50 -2.55 18.69 -16.93
C ASP A 50 -3.37 18.11 -18.10
N GLY A 51 -4.58 17.66 -17.79
CA GLY A 51 -5.33 16.78 -18.66
C GLY A 51 -4.60 15.44 -18.86
N PHE A 52 -4.21 15.14 -20.10
CA PHE A 52 -3.42 13.95 -20.45
C PHE A 52 -1.94 14.25 -20.72
N SER A 53 -1.53 15.51 -20.57
CA SER A 53 -0.17 15.94 -20.81
C SER A 53 0.61 16.09 -19.51
N LEU A 54 1.92 15.85 -19.57
CA LEU A 54 2.79 16.06 -18.42
C LEU A 54 2.83 17.56 -18.09
N ASN A 55 2.55 17.89 -16.84
CA ASN A 55 2.61 19.26 -16.34
C ASN A 55 4.07 19.77 -16.39
N PRO A 56 4.32 20.97 -16.95
CA PRO A 56 5.65 21.56 -16.98
C PRO A 56 6.33 21.67 -15.60
N SER A 57 5.56 21.97 -14.56
CA SER A 57 6.07 22.05 -13.19
C SER A 57 6.53 20.67 -12.68
N ALA A 58 5.83 19.59 -13.04
CA ALA A 58 6.26 18.24 -12.71
C ALA A 58 7.57 17.90 -13.42
N LEU A 59 7.70 18.24 -14.71
CA LEU A 59 8.93 18.01 -15.44
C LEU A 59 10.11 18.78 -14.80
N TYR A 60 9.88 20.02 -14.39
CA TYR A 60 10.90 20.81 -13.69
C TYR A 60 11.33 20.15 -12.37
N LEU A 61 10.39 19.63 -11.57
CA LEU A 61 10.71 18.90 -10.34
C LEU A 61 11.58 17.67 -10.61
N PHE A 62 11.31 16.91 -11.67
CA PHE A 62 12.13 15.77 -12.05
C PHE A 62 13.51 16.15 -12.61
N GLN A 63 13.69 17.38 -13.08
CA GLN A 63 14.98 17.89 -13.52
C GLN A 63 15.84 18.40 -12.35
N THR A 64 15.23 18.91 -11.29
CA THR A 64 15.92 19.64 -10.22
C THR A 64 15.93 18.91 -8.88
N GLU A 65 14.77 18.37 -8.44
CA GLU A 65 14.63 17.75 -7.12
C GLU A 65 14.62 16.22 -7.18
N TYR A 66 13.90 15.63 -8.16
CA TYR A 66 13.74 14.19 -8.29
C TYR A 66 14.69 13.59 -9.31
N ALA A 67 15.90 14.13 -9.37
CA ALA A 67 16.92 13.72 -10.32
C ALA A 67 17.36 12.27 -10.04
N LEU A 68 16.72 11.32 -10.72
CA LEU A 68 17.07 9.91 -10.60
C LEU A 68 18.33 9.60 -11.40
N PRO A 69 19.30 8.85 -10.83
CA PRO A 69 20.40 8.35 -11.62
C PRO A 69 19.87 7.38 -12.69
N LEU A 70 20.47 7.38 -13.86
CA LEU A 70 20.22 6.43 -14.95
C LEU A 70 18.91 6.63 -15.76
N ILE A 71 17.97 7.46 -15.33
CA ILE A 71 16.71 7.67 -16.03
C ILE A 71 16.56 9.13 -16.43
N PRO A 72 16.36 9.47 -17.72
CA PRO A 72 16.12 10.84 -18.14
C PRO A 72 14.89 11.44 -17.44
N PRO A 73 14.92 12.70 -16.98
CA PRO A 73 13.84 13.31 -16.18
C PRO A 73 12.47 13.22 -16.83
N ALA A 74 12.37 13.44 -18.14
CA ALA A 74 11.08 13.33 -18.85
C ALA A 74 10.53 11.89 -18.88
N ALA A 75 11.39 10.89 -18.98
CA ALA A 75 10.99 9.48 -18.91
C ALA A 75 10.56 9.12 -17.48
N ALA A 76 11.34 9.52 -16.47
CA ALA A 76 11.01 9.29 -15.06
C ALA A 76 9.67 9.94 -14.70
N ALA A 77 9.43 11.18 -15.10
CA ALA A 77 8.16 11.88 -14.85
C ALA A 77 6.95 11.19 -15.48
N ARG A 78 7.08 10.70 -16.73
CA ARG A 78 6.00 9.95 -17.41
C ARG A 78 5.74 8.61 -16.76
N LEU A 79 6.80 7.86 -16.43
CA LEU A 79 6.67 6.57 -15.74
C LEU A 79 6.00 6.75 -14.38
N ALA A 80 6.43 7.75 -13.60
CA ALA A 80 5.83 8.05 -12.31
C ALA A 80 4.35 8.44 -12.47
N ALA A 81 4.02 9.36 -13.35
CA ALA A 81 2.64 9.77 -13.60
C ALA A 81 1.75 8.58 -14.01
N THR A 82 2.23 7.71 -14.90
CA THR A 82 1.50 6.51 -15.33
C THR A 82 1.31 5.52 -14.17
N ALA A 83 2.39 5.21 -13.45
CA ALA A 83 2.36 4.28 -12.33
C ALA A 83 1.42 4.77 -11.22
N GLU A 84 1.47 6.06 -10.90
CA GLU A 84 0.64 6.70 -9.86
C GLU A 84 -0.85 6.80 -10.23
N HIS A 85 -1.22 6.59 -11.49
CA HIS A 85 -2.62 6.47 -11.90
C HIS A 85 -3.06 5.01 -12.02
N VAL A 86 -2.28 4.18 -12.67
CA VAL A 86 -2.66 2.80 -12.96
C VAL A 86 -2.61 1.92 -11.71
N LEU A 87 -1.48 1.92 -10.99
CA LEU A 87 -1.29 1.02 -9.85
C LEU A 87 -2.26 1.27 -8.69
N PRO A 88 -2.59 2.52 -8.29
CA PRO A 88 -3.60 2.77 -7.28
C PRO A 88 -4.99 2.26 -7.67
N VAL A 89 -5.39 2.42 -8.93
CA VAL A 89 -6.68 1.90 -9.40
C VAL A 89 -6.73 0.37 -9.29
N LEU A 90 -5.70 -0.32 -9.77
CA LEU A 90 -5.59 -1.77 -9.65
C LEU A 90 -5.60 -2.21 -8.19
N LEU A 91 -4.88 -1.49 -7.32
CA LEU A 91 -4.80 -1.79 -5.90
C LEU A 91 -6.15 -1.62 -5.19
N VAL A 92 -6.90 -0.54 -5.47
CA VAL A 92 -8.24 -0.31 -4.91
C VAL A 92 -9.23 -1.36 -5.37
N LEU A 93 -9.27 -1.66 -6.67
CA LEU A 93 -10.13 -2.71 -7.23
C LEU A 93 -9.75 -4.10 -6.71
N GLY A 94 -8.51 -4.26 -6.24
CA GLY A 94 -8.01 -5.55 -5.83
C GLY A 94 -7.77 -6.48 -7.02
N LEU A 95 -7.26 -5.94 -8.12
CA LEU A 95 -6.89 -6.67 -9.32
C LEU A 95 -5.37 -6.65 -9.50
N MET A 96 -4.77 -7.83 -9.73
CA MET A 96 -3.31 -8.01 -9.71
C MET A 96 -2.69 -7.38 -8.45
N THR A 97 -3.35 -7.53 -7.33
CA THR A 97 -3.15 -6.73 -6.12
C THR A 97 -1.74 -6.85 -5.56
N ARG A 98 -1.20 -8.07 -5.48
CA ARG A 98 0.17 -8.28 -4.97
C ARG A 98 1.22 -7.63 -5.85
N LEU A 99 1.03 -7.71 -7.18
CA LEU A 99 1.95 -7.10 -8.14
C LEU A 99 1.89 -5.57 -8.07
N SER A 100 0.68 -5.00 -7.99
CA SER A 100 0.48 -3.56 -7.83
C SER A 100 1.07 -3.05 -6.52
N ALA A 101 0.88 -3.78 -5.41
CA ALA A 101 1.47 -3.45 -4.13
C ALA A 101 3.01 -3.52 -4.16
N LEU A 102 3.57 -4.54 -4.82
CA LEU A 102 5.02 -4.67 -4.98
C LEU A 102 5.61 -3.52 -5.81
N ALA A 103 4.95 -3.15 -6.90
CA ALA A 103 5.39 -2.03 -7.74
C ALA A 103 5.34 -0.69 -6.99
N LEU A 104 4.27 -0.44 -6.21
CA LEU A 104 4.15 0.76 -5.37
C LEU A 104 5.15 0.74 -4.19
N LEU A 105 5.46 -0.42 -3.64
CA LEU A 105 6.52 -0.56 -2.63
C LEU A 105 7.89 -0.23 -3.22
N ALA A 106 8.21 -0.73 -4.42
CA ALA A 106 9.45 -0.39 -5.12
C ALA A 106 9.53 1.11 -5.41
N MET A 107 8.43 1.72 -5.86
CA MET A 107 8.35 3.16 -6.07
C MET A 107 8.55 3.94 -4.76
N THR A 108 7.95 3.49 -3.65
CA THR A 108 8.16 4.06 -2.31
C THR A 108 9.64 4.00 -1.90
N ALA A 109 10.32 2.90 -2.19
CA ALA A 109 11.75 2.76 -1.90
C ALA A 109 12.59 3.74 -2.73
N VAL A 110 12.28 3.93 -4.00
CA VAL A 110 12.93 4.94 -4.86
C VAL A 110 12.72 6.35 -4.30
N ILE A 111 11.49 6.70 -3.93
CA ILE A 111 11.17 8.01 -3.33
C ILE A 111 11.92 8.19 -2.01
N GLN A 112 11.97 7.16 -1.16
CA GLN A 112 12.67 7.21 0.12
C GLN A 112 14.17 7.43 -0.04
N ILE A 113 14.80 6.78 -1.01
CA ILE A 113 16.26 6.81 -1.15
C ILE A 113 16.72 8.08 -1.89
N PHE A 114 16.02 8.47 -2.94
CA PHE A 114 16.51 9.47 -3.88
C PHE A 114 15.79 10.82 -3.81
N VAL A 115 14.57 10.87 -3.25
CA VAL A 115 13.72 12.07 -3.32
C VAL A 115 13.54 12.69 -1.95
N TYR A 116 12.94 11.94 -1.01
CA TYR A 116 12.60 12.44 0.34
C TYR A 116 13.08 11.50 1.45
N PRO A 117 14.40 11.41 1.71
CA PRO A 117 14.94 10.54 2.76
C PRO A 117 14.41 10.86 4.16
N SER A 118 14.06 12.12 4.43
CA SER A 118 13.54 12.58 5.72
C SER A 118 12.11 12.13 5.99
N ALA A 119 11.35 11.74 4.97
CA ALA A 119 9.95 11.32 5.11
C ALA A 119 9.77 9.83 5.45
N TRP A 120 10.77 9.21 6.05
CA TRP A 120 10.82 7.76 6.34
C TRP A 120 9.64 7.24 7.16
N GLN A 121 9.08 8.06 8.06
CA GLN A 121 7.91 7.66 8.85
C GLN A 121 6.67 7.45 7.96
N THR A 122 6.42 8.38 7.04
CA THR A 122 5.31 8.29 6.09
C THR A 122 5.50 7.13 5.11
N HIS A 123 6.70 7.04 4.53
CA HIS A 123 7.03 5.95 3.60
C HIS A 123 7.02 4.59 4.28
N GLY A 124 7.42 4.53 5.56
CA GLY A 124 7.33 3.32 6.37
C GLY A 124 5.89 2.83 6.58
N LEU A 125 4.95 3.74 6.80
CA LEU A 125 3.52 3.40 6.90
C LEU A 125 2.98 2.85 5.57
N TRP A 126 3.34 3.45 4.44
CA TRP A 126 2.95 2.92 3.13
C TRP A 126 3.56 1.56 2.87
N ALA A 127 4.85 1.40 3.18
CA ALA A 127 5.54 0.13 3.04
C ALA A 127 4.89 -0.97 3.90
N ALA A 128 4.50 -0.67 5.14
CA ALA A 128 3.79 -1.62 6.00
C ALA A 128 2.45 -2.05 5.39
N CYS A 129 1.67 -1.11 4.85
CA CYS A 129 0.42 -1.42 4.14
C CYS A 129 0.66 -2.34 2.93
N PHE A 130 1.64 -2.01 2.09
CA PHE A 130 1.97 -2.83 0.92
C PHE A 130 2.48 -4.22 1.31
N LEU A 131 3.31 -4.32 2.35
CA LEU A 131 3.80 -5.60 2.85
C LEU A 131 2.68 -6.49 3.40
N ILE A 132 1.68 -5.92 4.09
CA ILE A 132 0.49 -6.66 4.53
C ILE A 132 -0.22 -7.25 3.30
N VAL A 133 -0.46 -6.45 2.26
CA VAL A 133 -1.14 -6.90 1.03
C VAL A 133 -0.31 -7.95 0.29
N ILE A 134 1.00 -7.77 0.17
CA ILE A 134 1.90 -8.73 -0.48
C ILE A 134 1.90 -10.06 0.28
N ALA A 135 2.01 -10.02 1.60
CA ALA A 135 2.13 -11.21 2.44
C ALA A 135 0.79 -11.96 2.58
N ARG A 136 -0.30 -11.24 2.88
CA ARG A 136 -1.58 -11.83 3.25
C ARG A 136 -2.60 -11.86 2.10
N GLY A 137 -2.31 -11.16 0.99
CA GLY A 137 -3.19 -11.06 -0.17
C GLY A 137 -4.22 -9.93 -0.09
N PRO A 138 -5.08 -9.84 -1.11
CA PRO A 138 -6.02 -8.71 -1.30
C PRO A 138 -7.22 -8.71 -0.35
N GLY A 139 -7.48 -9.82 0.35
CA GLY A 139 -8.72 -10.02 1.12
C GLY A 139 -9.93 -10.34 0.25
N ALA A 140 -11.02 -10.77 0.89
CA ALA A 140 -12.24 -11.23 0.21
C ALA A 140 -12.93 -10.11 -0.61
N TRP A 141 -12.73 -8.85 -0.26
CA TRP A 141 -13.32 -7.71 -0.98
C TRP A 141 -12.37 -7.22 -2.10
N SER A 142 -12.10 -8.10 -3.08
CA SER A 142 -11.20 -7.84 -4.19
C SER A 142 -11.64 -8.59 -5.45
N LEU A 143 -11.27 -8.07 -6.61
CA LEU A 143 -11.50 -8.77 -7.88
C LEU A 143 -10.64 -10.03 -8.00
N ASP A 144 -9.43 -10.04 -7.46
CA ASP A 144 -8.58 -11.24 -7.43
C ASP A 144 -9.27 -12.39 -6.68
N ALA A 145 -9.98 -12.09 -5.57
CA ALA A 145 -10.75 -13.08 -4.84
C ALA A 145 -11.99 -13.55 -5.63
N ALA A 146 -12.73 -12.61 -6.23
CA ALA A 146 -13.92 -12.91 -7.01
C ALA A 146 -13.61 -13.75 -8.26
N LEU A 147 -12.45 -13.50 -8.89
CA LEU A 147 -11.98 -14.21 -10.08
C LEU A 147 -11.16 -15.47 -9.75
N GLY A 148 -10.93 -15.76 -8.47
CA GLY A 148 -10.12 -16.91 -8.04
C GLY A 148 -8.64 -16.81 -8.37
N LEU A 149 -8.13 -15.60 -8.58
CA LEU A 149 -6.72 -15.34 -8.92
C LEU A 149 -5.79 -15.36 -7.71
N ASP A 150 -6.32 -15.16 -6.51
CA ASP A 150 -5.56 -15.27 -5.25
C ASP A 150 -6.20 -16.27 -4.29
N ARG A 151 -5.47 -17.35 -3.97
CA ARG A 151 -5.92 -18.41 -3.05
C ARG A 151 -5.89 -17.99 -1.58
N ALA A 152 -5.10 -16.98 -1.22
CA ALA A 152 -4.98 -16.47 0.15
C ALA A 152 -6.16 -15.55 0.55
N ALA A 153 -7.04 -15.26 -0.37
CA ALA A 153 -8.22 -14.39 -0.14
C ALA A 153 -9.38 -15.09 0.56
N ARG A 154 -9.24 -16.39 0.92
CA ARG A 154 -10.28 -17.19 1.61
C ARG A 154 -10.09 -17.16 3.12
#